data_d07c5a9a70e91c5a5a8ac974d9166e7e
#
_entry.id   d07c5a9a70e91c5a5a8ac974d9166e7e
#
_cell.length_a   1.000
_cell.length_b   1.000
_cell.length_c   1.000
_cell.angle_alpha   90.00
_cell.angle_beta   90.00
_cell.angle_gamma   90.00
#
_symmetry.space_group_name_H-M   'P 1'
#
loop_
_entity.id
_entity.type
_entity.pdbx_description
1 polymer ?
#
loop_
_entity_poly.entity_id
_entity_poly.type
_entity_poly.pdbx_seq_one_letter_code
_entity_poly.pdbx_strand_id
1 'polypeptide(L)'
;MQNEIKNIIFDWGNVIIDVSMNNFTEACQMAGIKFTDEEVNSTHKAGFFLAFEIGEISEDEFRNEIRKRATTSLTDIEIDTIWNKILGQTPKEKLELLYSLSSQYDLYLLSNTNAIHWNAFSKNSFICNGTNMINSFKGIYLSYQLHCAKPSPEIFRKTIEIAKINACETLFIDDSSKNCEAAQALGMRVHNYIPGSDLKNSILGQ
;
A
#
# COMPACT_ATOMS: atom_id res chain seq x y z
N MET A 1 -23.89 19.55 10.76
CA MET A 1 -23.92 19.26 9.32
C MET A 1 -22.67 18.47 9.00
N GLN A 2 -22.78 17.32 8.33
CA GLN A 2 -21.59 16.61 7.85
C GLN A 2 -21.00 17.39 6.68
N ASN A 3 -19.68 17.63 6.71
CA ASN A 3 -19.00 18.28 5.60
C ASN A 3 -19.06 17.39 4.35
N GLU A 4 -19.17 18.01 3.18
CA GLU A 4 -19.09 17.33 1.90
C GLU A 4 -17.70 16.74 1.70
N ILE A 5 -17.59 15.52 1.19
CA ILE A 5 -16.31 14.90 0.85
C ILE A 5 -15.77 15.55 -0.41
N LYS A 6 -14.53 16.00 -0.36
CA LYS A 6 -13.79 16.58 -1.49
C LYS A 6 -12.59 15.72 -1.86
N ASN A 7 -12.01 15.01 -0.88
CA ASN A 7 -10.79 14.25 -1.02
C ASN A 7 -11.02 12.77 -0.73
N ILE A 8 -10.40 11.88 -1.50
CA ILE A 8 -10.38 10.45 -1.22
C ILE A 8 -8.94 10.00 -1.15
N ILE A 9 -8.55 9.39 -0.03
CA ILE A 9 -7.26 8.75 0.16
C ILE A 9 -7.47 7.24 0.07
N PHE A 10 -6.80 6.59 -0.87
CA PHE A 10 -6.82 5.14 -1.02
C PHE A 10 -5.56 4.52 -0.42
N ASP A 11 -5.71 3.38 0.26
CA ASP A 11 -4.62 2.44 0.37
C ASP A 11 -4.34 1.78 -0.99
N TRP A 12 -3.15 1.21 -1.15
CA TRP A 12 -2.75 0.51 -2.37
C TRP A 12 -3.01 -0.99 -2.26
N GLY A 13 -2.40 -1.66 -1.28
CA GLY A 13 -2.51 -3.10 -1.08
C GLY A 13 -3.93 -3.53 -0.72
N ASN A 14 -4.42 -4.61 -1.32
CA ASN A 14 -5.79 -5.15 -1.15
C ASN A 14 -6.93 -4.18 -1.49
N VAL A 15 -6.69 -2.87 -1.57
CA VAL A 15 -7.69 -1.89 -2.01
C VAL A 15 -7.63 -1.68 -3.51
N ILE A 16 -6.47 -1.33 -4.06
CA ILE A 16 -6.25 -1.13 -5.49
C ILE A 16 -5.59 -2.35 -6.13
N ILE A 17 -4.45 -2.81 -5.60
CA ILE A 17 -3.72 -3.98 -6.09
C ILE A 17 -3.96 -5.17 -5.16
N ASP A 18 -4.07 -6.36 -5.73
CA ASP A 18 -4.19 -7.58 -4.92
C ASP A 18 -2.87 -7.91 -4.21
N VAL A 19 -2.96 -8.43 -2.99
CA VAL A 19 -1.81 -8.82 -2.17
C VAL A 19 -1.96 -10.27 -1.71
N SER A 20 -0.90 -11.08 -1.86
CA SER A 20 -0.89 -12.49 -1.46
C SER A 20 0.41 -12.86 -0.73
N MET A 21 0.33 -12.98 0.58
CA MET A 21 1.43 -13.52 1.39
C MET A 21 1.78 -14.95 1.02
N ASN A 22 0.80 -15.77 0.60
CA ASN A 22 1.03 -17.15 0.20
C ASN A 22 2.01 -17.23 -0.98
N ASN A 23 1.83 -16.38 -2.00
CA ASN A 23 2.72 -16.35 -3.16
C ASN A 23 4.18 -16.04 -2.77
N PHE A 24 4.38 -15.14 -1.80
CA PHE A 24 5.72 -14.83 -1.27
C PHE A 24 6.29 -16.01 -0.49
N THR A 25 5.51 -16.62 0.38
CA THR A 25 5.94 -17.76 1.20
C THR A 25 6.32 -18.95 0.31
N GLU A 26 5.52 -19.28 -0.70
CA GLU A 26 5.83 -20.32 -1.68
C GLU A 26 7.12 -20.01 -2.45
N ALA A 27 7.27 -18.77 -2.93
CA ALA A 27 8.48 -18.36 -3.65
C ALA A 27 9.73 -18.46 -2.75
N CYS A 28 9.63 -18.09 -1.48
CA CYS A 28 10.71 -18.25 -0.51
C CYS A 28 11.08 -19.72 -0.30
N GLN A 29 10.10 -20.61 -0.14
CA GLN A 29 10.33 -22.05 0.01
C GLN A 29 11.04 -22.63 -1.22
N MET A 30 10.60 -22.27 -2.42
CA MET A 30 11.23 -22.72 -3.69
C MET A 30 12.67 -22.23 -3.82
N ALA A 31 12.97 -21.03 -3.33
CA ALA A 31 14.32 -20.44 -3.36
C ALA A 31 15.21 -20.87 -2.18
N GLY A 32 14.71 -21.69 -1.26
CA GLY A 32 15.45 -22.14 -0.08
C GLY A 32 15.64 -21.03 0.96
N ILE A 33 14.79 -20.03 0.98
CA ILE A 33 14.75 -18.98 2.00
C ILE A 33 13.90 -19.48 3.17
N LYS A 34 14.43 -19.40 4.38
CA LYS A 34 13.76 -19.88 5.59
C LYS A 34 13.55 -18.73 6.57
N PHE A 35 12.31 -18.39 6.79
CA PHE A 35 11.89 -17.51 7.88
C PHE A 35 11.38 -18.33 9.07
N THR A 36 11.53 -17.79 10.27
CA THR A 36 10.84 -18.31 11.44
C THR A 36 9.35 -17.95 11.37
N ASP A 37 8.50 -18.69 12.10
CA ASP A 37 7.08 -18.37 12.18
C ASP A 37 6.83 -16.96 12.72
N GLU A 38 7.70 -16.48 13.63
CA GLU A 38 7.64 -15.12 14.16
C GLU A 38 7.93 -14.09 13.06
N GLU A 39 8.95 -14.30 12.24
CA GLU A 39 9.28 -13.41 11.12
C GLU A 39 8.15 -13.35 10.09
N VAL A 40 7.56 -14.49 9.73
CA VAL A 40 6.41 -14.54 8.80
C VAL A 40 5.21 -13.78 9.37
N ASN A 41 4.87 -14.01 10.65
CA ASN A 41 3.75 -13.35 11.30
C ASN A 41 3.98 -11.85 11.57
N SER A 42 5.24 -11.42 11.62
CA SER A 42 5.65 -10.02 11.82
C SER A 42 5.98 -9.29 10.52
N THR A 43 5.88 -9.95 9.36
CA THR A 43 6.06 -9.29 8.06
C THR A 43 5.19 -8.03 8.01
N HIS A 44 5.77 -6.90 7.62
CA HIS A 44 5.15 -5.57 7.65
C HIS A 44 4.83 -4.98 9.05
N LYS A 45 5.23 -5.63 10.14
CA LYS A 45 4.90 -5.17 11.50
C LYS A 45 6.10 -4.95 12.41
N ALA A 46 7.19 -5.65 12.15
CA ALA A 46 8.39 -5.59 12.99
C ALA A 46 9.64 -6.04 12.21
N GLY A 47 10.81 -5.90 12.85
CA GLY A 47 12.08 -6.35 12.32
C GLY A 47 12.50 -5.61 11.05
N PHE A 48 13.33 -6.28 10.26
CA PHE A 48 13.88 -5.68 9.03
C PHE A 48 12.84 -5.42 7.94
N PHE A 49 11.70 -6.12 7.95
CA PHE A 49 10.59 -5.84 7.03
C PHE A 49 9.99 -4.46 7.30
N LEU A 50 9.66 -4.16 8.57
CA LEU A 50 9.16 -2.84 8.94
C LEU A 50 10.22 -1.76 8.71
N ALA A 51 11.48 -2.03 9.09
CA ALA A 51 12.57 -1.08 8.88
C ALA A 51 12.72 -0.71 7.39
N PHE A 52 12.52 -1.66 6.48
CA PHE A 52 12.52 -1.41 5.04
C PHE A 52 11.28 -0.62 4.58
N GLU A 53 10.10 -0.93 5.14
CA GLU A 53 8.86 -0.22 4.80
C GLU A 53 8.80 1.23 5.30
N ILE A 54 9.56 1.56 6.34
CA ILE A 54 9.68 2.96 6.81
C ILE A 54 10.99 3.63 6.34
N GLY A 55 11.75 2.96 5.48
CA GLY A 55 12.97 3.50 4.89
C GLY A 55 14.13 3.70 5.87
N GLU A 56 14.16 2.93 6.96
CA GLU A 56 15.29 2.90 7.91
C GLU A 56 16.46 2.08 7.39
N ILE A 57 16.21 1.12 6.51
CA ILE A 57 17.25 0.35 5.81
C ILE A 57 17.09 0.49 4.31
N SER A 58 18.21 0.43 3.60
CA SER A 58 18.29 0.47 2.15
C SER A 58 17.82 -0.82 1.49
N GLU A 59 17.61 -0.78 0.16
CA GLU A 59 17.32 -1.97 -0.66
C GLU A 59 18.41 -3.04 -0.51
N ASP A 60 19.69 -2.62 -0.48
CA ASP A 60 20.81 -3.55 -0.35
C ASP A 60 20.88 -4.19 1.03
N GLU A 61 20.62 -3.44 2.09
CA GLU A 61 20.51 -3.98 3.45
C GLU A 61 19.35 -4.96 3.57
N PHE A 62 18.20 -4.65 2.99
CA PHE A 62 17.06 -5.57 2.92
C PHE A 62 17.43 -6.86 2.17
N ARG A 63 18.04 -6.76 0.98
CA ARG A 63 18.48 -7.94 0.23
C ARG A 63 19.49 -8.78 1.01
N ASN A 64 20.38 -8.15 1.76
CA ASN A 64 21.33 -8.85 2.62
C ASN A 64 20.64 -9.58 3.77
N GLU A 65 19.58 -9.02 4.35
CA GLU A 65 18.76 -9.73 5.35
C GLU A 65 18.10 -10.98 4.77
N ILE A 66 17.62 -10.92 3.54
CA ILE A 66 17.07 -12.10 2.82
C ILE A 66 18.17 -13.14 2.56
N ARG A 67 19.37 -12.71 2.12
CA ARG A 67 20.50 -13.62 1.87
C ARG A 67 20.95 -14.39 3.11
N LYS A 68 20.94 -13.77 4.27
CA LYS A 68 21.27 -14.45 5.54
C LYS A 68 20.36 -15.64 5.84
N ARG A 69 19.16 -15.67 5.26
CA ARG A 69 18.12 -16.69 5.44
C ARG A 69 18.04 -17.70 4.31
N ALA A 70 18.78 -17.45 3.23
CA ALA A 70 18.83 -18.32 2.06
C ALA A 70 19.86 -19.45 2.23
N THR A 71 19.52 -20.63 1.74
CA THR A 71 20.44 -21.79 1.70
C THR A 71 21.30 -21.81 0.44
N THR A 72 21.02 -20.94 -0.52
CA THR A 72 21.73 -20.78 -1.78
C THR A 72 22.15 -19.32 -1.99
N SER A 73 23.11 -19.09 -2.87
CA SER A 73 23.46 -17.73 -3.28
C SER A 73 22.35 -17.15 -4.15
N LEU A 74 21.85 -15.97 -3.79
CA LEU A 74 20.82 -15.26 -4.53
C LEU A 74 21.33 -13.89 -5.00
N THR A 75 21.07 -13.59 -6.27
CA THR A 75 21.29 -12.27 -6.85
C THR A 75 20.21 -11.27 -6.37
N ASP A 76 20.48 -9.98 -6.53
CA ASP A 76 19.50 -8.92 -6.23
C ASP A 76 18.20 -9.10 -7.02
N ILE A 77 18.30 -9.44 -8.30
CA ILE A 77 17.16 -9.65 -9.19
C ILE A 77 16.28 -10.81 -8.72
N GLU A 78 16.90 -11.90 -8.27
CA GLU A 78 16.16 -13.06 -7.75
C GLU A 78 15.42 -12.70 -6.46
N ILE A 79 16.09 -11.99 -5.54
CA ILE A 79 15.48 -11.54 -4.29
C ILE A 79 14.32 -10.60 -4.58
N ASP A 80 14.50 -9.60 -5.43
CA ASP A 80 13.45 -8.64 -5.78
C ASP A 80 12.28 -9.35 -6.47
N THR A 81 12.56 -10.34 -7.31
CA THR A 81 11.53 -11.16 -7.98
C THR A 81 10.70 -11.94 -6.95
N ILE A 82 11.36 -12.56 -5.96
CA ILE A 82 10.70 -13.31 -4.88
C ILE A 82 9.88 -12.37 -4.02
N TRP A 83 10.46 -11.23 -3.61
CA TRP A 83 9.79 -10.23 -2.78
C TRP A 83 8.55 -9.66 -3.47
N ASN A 84 8.66 -9.37 -4.76
CA ASN A 84 7.57 -8.86 -5.58
C ASN A 84 6.42 -9.86 -5.81
N LYS A 85 6.57 -11.16 -5.48
CA LYS A 85 5.47 -12.14 -5.55
C LYS A 85 4.32 -11.83 -4.58
N ILE A 86 4.55 -11.00 -3.58
CA ILE A 86 3.50 -10.49 -2.68
C ILE A 86 2.43 -9.72 -3.46
N LEU A 87 2.83 -8.97 -4.49
CA LEU A 87 1.94 -8.13 -5.27
C LEU A 87 1.34 -8.90 -6.45
N GLY A 88 0.04 -8.83 -6.57
CA GLY A 88 -0.73 -9.42 -7.65
C GLY A 88 -1.03 -8.43 -8.78
N GLN A 89 -2.23 -8.52 -9.31
CA GLN A 89 -2.71 -7.63 -10.37
C GLN A 89 -3.57 -6.51 -9.79
N THR A 90 -3.69 -5.43 -10.55
CA THR A 90 -4.68 -4.40 -10.29
C THR A 90 -5.92 -4.73 -11.12
N PRO A 91 -7.05 -5.08 -10.50
CA PRO A 91 -8.28 -5.36 -11.22
C PRO A 91 -8.74 -4.15 -12.04
N LYS A 92 -9.17 -4.40 -13.27
CA LYS A 92 -9.54 -3.34 -14.22
C LYS A 92 -10.66 -2.44 -13.70
N GLU A 93 -11.64 -3.02 -13.03
CA GLU A 93 -12.77 -2.31 -12.43
C GLU A 93 -12.33 -1.30 -11.37
N LYS A 94 -11.23 -1.55 -10.65
CA LYS A 94 -10.66 -0.60 -9.68
C LYS A 94 -10.02 0.59 -10.38
N LEU A 95 -9.35 0.37 -11.51
CA LEU A 95 -8.80 1.45 -12.34
C LEU A 95 -9.90 2.30 -12.99
N GLU A 96 -10.97 1.66 -13.47
CA GLU A 96 -12.14 2.36 -14.02
C GLU A 96 -12.86 3.19 -12.94
N LEU A 97 -12.92 2.69 -11.71
CA LEU A 97 -13.42 3.43 -10.56
C LEU A 97 -12.57 4.67 -10.27
N LEU A 98 -11.24 4.53 -10.19
CA LEU A 98 -10.34 5.68 -10.00
C LEU A 98 -10.54 6.74 -11.09
N TYR A 99 -10.68 6.30 -12.33
CA TYR A 99 -10.97 7.21 -13.46
C TYR A 99 -12.28 7.97 -13.24
N SER A 100 -13.36 7.29 -12.86
CA SER A 100 -14.65 7.93 -12.64
C SER A 100 -14.64 8.90 -11.45
N LEU A 101 -13.94 8.56 -10.37
CA LEU A 101 -13.85 9.38 -9.17
C LEU A 101 -12.96 10.61 -9.36
N SER A 102 -11.92 10.53 -10.20
CA SER A 102 -10.98 11.64 -10.43
C SER A 102 -11.62 12.88 -11.07
N SER A 103 -12.81 12.77 -11.65
CA SER A 103 -13.57 13.90 -12.17
C SER A 103 -14.40 14.63 -11.10
N GLN A 104 -14.57 14.03 -9.91
CA GLN A 104 -15.46 14.53 -8.87
C GLN A 104 -14.71 14.83 -7.55
N TYR A 105 -13.61 14.13 -7.31
CA TYR A 105 -12.83 14.19 -6.07
C TYR A 105 -11.34 14.38 -6.36
N ASP A 106 -10.64 15.02 -5.45
CA ASP A 106 -9.18 14.98 -5.41
C ASP A 106 -8.72 13.65 -4.84
N LEU A 107 -8.01 12.85 -5.63
CA LEU A 107 -7.57 11.51 -5.26
C LEU A 107 -6.14 11.54 -4.71
N TYR A 108 -5.90 10.76 -3.67
CA TYR A 108 -4.61 10.58 -3.02
C TYR A 108 -4.36 9.09 -2.77
N LEU A 109 -3.08 8.72 -2.72
CA LEU A 109 -2.64 7.38 -2.34
C LEU A 109 -1.84 7.47 -1.03
N LEU A 110 -2.14 6.60 -0.06
CA LEU A 110 -1.38 6.46 1.18
C LEU A 110 -1.12 4.98 1.47
N SER A 111 0.10 4.52 1.27
CA SER A 111 0.44 3.11 1.34
C SER A 111 1.62 2.80 2.25
N ASN A 112 1.48 1.73 3.04
CA ASN A 112 2.64 1.05 3.62
C ASN A 112 3.26 0.20 2.52
N THR A 113 4.46 0.58 2.09
CA THR A 113 5.18 -0.10 1.00
C THR A 113 6.67 0.22 1.07
N ASN A 114 7.44 -0.29 0.11
CA ASN A 114 8.88 -0.09 0.02
C ASN A 114 9.31 0.23 -1.41
N ALA A 115 10.57 0.62 -1.57
CA ALA A 115 11.10 1.06 -2.85
C ALA A 115 11.08 -0.06 -3.92
N ILE A 116 11.37 -1.32 -3.56
CA ILE A 116 11.40 -2.44 -4.50
C ILE A 116 9.99 -2.66 -5.08
N HIS A 117 8.96 -2.75 -4.23
CA HIS A 117 7.57 -2.91 -4.66
C HIS A 117 7.10 -1.73 -5.53
N TRP A 118 7.33 -0.51 -5.04
CA TRP A 118 6.87 0.68 -5.74
C TRP A 118 7.52 0.84 -7.11
N ASN A 119 8.82 0.65 -7.21
CA ASN A 119 9.56 0.76 -8.47
C ASN A 119 9.16 -0.31 -9.49
N ALA A 120 8.85 -1.53 -9.02
CA ALA A 120 8.44 -2.63 -9.88
C ALA A 120 7.02 -2.45 -10.47
N PHE A 121 6.09 -1.92 -9.67
CA PHE A 121 4.67 -1.97 -10.00
C PHE A 121 4.05 -0.61 -10.37
N SER A 122 4.56 0.52 -9.87
CA SER A 122 3.94 1.83 -10.06
C SER A 122 3.74 2.23 -11.54
N LYS A 123 4.63 1.80 -12.42
CA LYS A 123 4.57 2.16 -13.85
C LYS A 123 3.47 1.43 -14.62
N ASN A 124 3.18 0.18 -14.26
CA ASN A 124 2.33 -0.72 -15.04
C ASN A 124 1.00 -1.06 -14.38
N SER A 125 0.93 -1.06 -13.04
CA SER A 125 -0.27 -1.44 -12.31
C SER A 125 -1.40 -0.41 -12.35
N PHE A 126 -1.14 0.77 -12.87
CA PHE A 126 -2.13 1.85 -12.97
C PHE A 126 -2.57 2.15 -14.42
N ILE A 127 -2.29 1.27 -15.38
CA ILE A 127 -2.66 1.51 -16.79
C ILE A 127 -4.09 1.02 -17.04
N CYS A 128 -4.98 1.95 -17.40
CA CYS A 128 -6.35 1.68 -17.80
C CYS A 128 -6.60 2.27 -19.19
N ASN A 129 -7.00 1.44 -20.16
CA ASN A 129 -7.30 1.87 -21.54
C ASN A 129 -6.23 2.80 -22.16
N GLY A 130 -4.95 2.49 -21.92
CA GLY A 130 -3.82 3.27 -22.42
C GLY A 130 -3.50 4.54 -21.63
N THR A 131 -4.28 4.87 -20.60
CA THR A 131 -4.04 5.99 -19.69
C THR A 131 -3.40 5.50 -18.39
N ASN A 132 -2.35 6.18 -17.94
CA ASN A 132 -1.75 5.87 -16.64
C ASN A 132 -2.50 6.63 -15.55
N MET A 133 -3.30 5.90 -14.77
CA MET A 133 -4.13 6.44 -13.68
C MET A 133 -3.33 6.96 -12.49
N ILE A 134 -2.03 6.69 -12.41
CA ILE A 134 -1.15 7.27 -11.38
C ILE A 134 -1.16 8.80 -11.43
N ASN A 135 -1.34 9.36 -12.62
CA ASN A 135 -1.41 10.81 -12.84
C ASN A 135 -2.73 11.44 -12.37
N SER A 136 -3.73 10.63 -12.02
CA SER A 136 -5.00 11.12 -11.45
C SER A 136 -4.89 11.40 -9.96
N PHE A 137 -3.85 10.91 -9.29
CA PHE A 137 -3.59 11.24 -7.89
C PHE A 137 -2.93 12.61 -7.78
N LYS A 138 -3.51 13.48 -6.93
CA LYS A 138 -2.92 14.79 -6.56
C LYS A 138 -1.67 14.64 -5.70
N GLY A 139 -1.56 13.54 -4.97
CA GLY A 139 -0.41 13.19 -4.15
C GLY A 139 -0.34 11.70 -3.86
N ILE A 140 0.88 11.19 -3.76
CA ILE A 140 1.19 9.80 -3.45
C ILE A 140 2.14 9.81 -2.26
N TYR A 141 1.72 9.13 -1.18
CA TYR A 141 2.39 9.13 0.11
C TYR A 141 2.77 7.69 0.46
N LEU A 142 4.06 7.44 0.51
CA LEU A 142 4.60 6.10 0.69
C LEU A 142 5.37 6.05 2.01
N SER A 143 5.13 5.02 2.82
CA SER A 143 5.68 4.90 4.17
C SER A 143 7.20 5.04 4.21
N TYR A 144 7.92 4.41 3.26
CA TYR A 144 9.38 4.49 3.20
C TYR A 144 9.92 5.89 2.87
N GLN A 145 9.12 6.76 2.23
CA GLN A 145 9.47 8.15 1.96
C GLN A 145 9.09 9.09 3.13
N LEU A 146 8.03 8.73 3.86
CA LEU A 146 7.56 9.50 5.01
C LEU A 146 8.23 9.09 6.32
N HIS A 147 9.01 8.00 6.32
CA HIS A 147 9.68 7.41 7.50
C HIS A 147 8.71 7.11 8.65
N CYS A 148 7.52 6.67 8.32
CA CYS A 148 6.50 6.19 9.26
C CYS A 148 5.45 5.39 8.52
N ALA A 149 4.73 4.50 9.24
CA ALA A 149 3.75 3.59 8.66
C ALA A 149 2.40 3.67 9.37
N LYS A 150 1.31 3.40 8.64
CA LYS A 150 0.00 3.13 9.22
C LYS A 150 0.11 1.91 10.17
N PRO A 151 -0.57 1.86 11.31
CA PRO A 151 -1.60 2.78 11.80
C PRO A 151 -1.06 3.95 12.66
N SER A 152 0.24 4.28 12.63
CA SER A 152 0.73 5.44 13.38
C SER A 152 -0.02 6.72 12.99
N PRO A 153 -0.56 7.50 13.95
CA PRO A 153 -1.20 8.79 13.64
C PRO A 153 -0.27 9.77 12.91
N GLU A 154 1.04 9.58 13.01
CA GLU A 154 2.04 10.45 12.40
C GLU A 154 1.95 10.46 10.88
N ILE A 155 1.79 9.28 10.24
CA ILE A 155 1.72 9.19 8.77
C ILE A 155 0.50 9.94 8.23
N PHE A 156 -0.64 9.85 8.93
CA PHE A 156 -1.86 10.57 8.55
C PHE A 156 -1.70 12.08 8.72
N ARG A 157 -1.08 12.54 9.83
CA ARG A 157 -0.81 13.98 10.03
C ARG A 157 0.10 14.53 8.95
N LYS A 158 1.22 13.84 8.65
CA LYS A 158 2.13 14.20 7.55
C LYS A 158 1.38 14.26 6.22
N THR A 159 0.54 13.26 5.92
CA THR A 159 -0.24 13.23 4.69
C THR A 159 -1.18 14.43 4.58
N ILE A 160 -1.97 14.74 5.62
CA ILE A 160 -2.89 15.88 5.66
C ILE A 160 -2.13 17.19 5.45
N GLU A 161 -1.00 17.36 6.15
CA GLU A 161 -0.19 18.57 6.10
C GLU A 161 0.43 18.79 4.71
N ILE A 162 1.06 17.76 4.13
CA ILE A 162 1.72 17.84 2.82
C ILE A 162 0.67 18.02 1.71
N ALA A 163 -0.45 17.29 1.78
CA ALA A 163 -1.55 17.41 0.83
C ALA A 163 -2.32 18.73 0.98
N LYS A 164 -2.20 19.41 2.12
CA LYS A 164 -2.96 20.62 2.47
C LYS A 164 -4.47 20.42 2.39
N ILE A 165 -4.94 19.26 2.87
CA ILE A 165 -6.35 18.87 2.86
C ILE A 165 -6.95 18.93 4.26
N ASN A 166 -8.30 18.98 4.32
CA ASN A 166 -9.02 18.97 5.58
C ASN A 166 -9.50 17.55 5.90
N ALA A 167 -9.13 17.03 7.07
CA ALA A 167 -9.53 15.69 7.50
C ALA A 167 -11.05 15.47 7.44
N CYS A 168 -11.87 16.45 7.89
CA CYS A 168 -13.33 16.31 7.90
C CYS A 168 -13.99 16.36 6.50
N GLU A 169 -13.25 16.71 5.46
CA GLU A 169 -13.65 16.67 4.04
C GLU A 169 -13.02 15.51 3.29
N THR A 170 -12.39 14.56 4.01
CA THR A 170 -11.60 13.47 3.44
C THR A 170 -12.21 12.12 3.81
N LEU A 171 -12.36 11.25 2.80
CA LEU A 171 -12.66 9.83 2.96
C LEU A 171 -11.37 9.03 2.83
N PHE A 172 -11.04 8.21 3.82
CA PHE A 172 -9.94 7.25 3.79
C PHE A 172 -10.47 5.84 3.59
N ILE A 173 -9.89 5.10 2.66
CA ILE A 173 -10.30 3.74 2.26
C ILE A 173 -9.12 2.80 2.46
N ASP A 174 -9.29 1.80 3.32
CA ASP A 174 -8.23 0.86 3.71
C ASP A 174 -8.87 -0.47 4.14
N ASP A 175 -8.21 -1.61 3.91
CA ASP A 175 -8.69 -2.92 4.31
C ASP A 175 -8.43 -3.25 5.78
N SER A 176 -7.55 -2.48 6.44
CA SER A 176 -7.22 -2.63 7.86
C SER A 176 -8.10 -1.76 8.75
N SER A 177 -8.88 -2.39 9.63
CA SER A 177 -9.68 -1.67 10.63
C SER A 177 -8.84 -0.76 11.53
N LYS A 178 -7.61 -1.18 11.89
CA LYS A 178 -6.69 -0.37 12.70
C LYS A 178 -6.26 0.91 11.99
N ASN A 179 -6.03 0.85 10.69
CA ASN A 179 -5.70 2.03 9.88
C ASN A 179 -6.91 2.97 9.80
N CYS A 180 -8.10 2.41 9.59
CA CYS A 180 -9.35 3.17 9.60
C CYS A 180 -9.61 3.86 10.95
N GLU A 181 -9.44 3.15 12.07
CA GLU A 181 -9.58 3.70 13.42
C GLU A 181 -8.62 4.88 13.65
N ALA A 182 -7.35 4.74 13.23
CA ALA A 182 -6.36 5.79 13.38
C ALA A 182 -6.69 7.04 12.53
N ALA A 183 -7.18 6.85 11.29
CA ALA A 183 -7.62 7.94 10.43
C ALA A 183 -8.89 8.63 10.98
N GLN A 184 -9.83 7.85 11.48
CA GLN A 184 -11.07 8.35 12.07
C GLN A 184 -10.81 9.19 13.32
N ALA A 185 -9.84 8.80 14.15
CA ALA A 185 -9.43 9.56 15.33
C ALA A 185 -8.87 10.96 14.98
N LEU A 186 -8.46 11.18 13.73
CA LEU A 186 -8.01 12.47 13.20
C LEU A 186 -9.12 13.25 12.47
N GLY A 187 -10.36 12.74 12.49
CA GLY A 187 -11.53 13.42 11.93
C GLY A 187 -11.84 13.06 10.48
N MET A 188 -11.15 12.09 9.87
CA MET A 188 -11.51 11.59 8.54
C MET A 188 -12.77 10.74 8.59
N ARG A 189 -13.55 10.74 7.51
CA ARG A 189 -14.47 9.61 7.27
C ARG A 189 -13.66 8.42 6.80
N VAL A 190 -14.12 7.22 7.14
CA VAL A 190 -13.40 6.00 6.81
C VAL A 190 -14.33 4.98 6.17
N HIS A 191 -13.79 4.23 5.22
CA HIS A 191 -14.41 3.03 4.67
C HIS A 191 -13.47 1.86 4.88
N ASN A 192 -13.84 0.93 5.77
CA ASN A 192 -13.08 -0.31 5.95
C ASN A 192 -13.48 -1.27 4.82
N TYR A 193 -12.64 -1.33 3.80
CA TYR A 193 -12.87 -2.12 2.60
C TYR A 193 -12.67 -3.62 2.90
N ILE A 194 -13.58 -4.43 2.39
CA ILE A 194 -13.45 -5.90 2.44
C ILE A 194 -12.90 -6.36 1.09
N PRO A 195 -11.66 -6.91 1.03
CA PRO A 195 -11.08 -7.37 -0.22
C PRO A 195 -12.00 -8.34 -0.98
N GLY A 196 -12.16 -8.11 -2.28
CA GLY A 196 -13.08 -8.88 -3.12
C GLY A 196 -14.54 -8.38 -3.14
N SER A 197 -14.90 -7.40 -2.31
CA SER A 197 -16.21 -6.74 -2.40
C SER A 197 -16.25 -5.66 -3.49
N ASP A 198 -17.47 -5.22 -3.84
CA ASP A 198 -17.66 -4.14 -4.82
C ASP A 198 -17.31 -2.78 -4.19
N LEU A 199 -16.08 -2.32 -4.44
CA LEU A 199 -15.56 -1.05 -3.94
C LEU A 199 -16.38 0.16 -4.43
N LYS A 200 -16.90 0.10 -5.65
CA LYS A 200 -17.70 1.19 -6.25
C LYS A 200 -19.00 1.40 -5.48
N ASN A 201 -19.76 0.33 -5.27
CA ASN A 201 -21.03 0.41 -4.54
C ASN A 201 -20.81 0.79 -3.07
N SER A 202 -19.69 0.39 -2.50
CA SER A 202 -19.33 0.72 -1.11
C SER A 202 -19.03 2.22 -0.92
N ILE A 203 -18.51 2.90 -1.93
CA ILE A 203 -18.20 4.34 -1.87
C ILE A 203 -19.38 5.21 -2.30
N LEU A 204 -20.03 4.85 -3.41
CA LEU A 204 -21.09 5.66 -4.01
C LEU A 204 -22.49 5.38 -3.45
N GLY A 205 -22.66 4.31 -2.68
CA GLY A 205 -23.92 3.91 -2.05
C GLY A 205 -24.11 4.46 -0.62
N GLN A 206 -23.22 5.34 -0.15
CA GLN A 206 -23.29 5.95 1.20
C GLN A 206 -24.01 7.29 1.21
#